data_36e1eae579137264ce0b89a657c1049a
#
_entry.id   36e1eae579137264ce0b89a657c1049a
#
_cell.length_a   1.000
_cell.length_b   1.000
_cell.length_c   1.000
_cell.angle_alpha   90.00
_cell.angle_beta   90.00
_cell.angle_gamma   90.00
#
_symmetry.space_group_name_H-M   'P 1'
#
loop_
_entity.id
_entity.type
_entity.pdbx_description
1 polymer ?
#
loop_
_entity_poly.entity_id
_entity_poly.type
_entity_poly.pdbx_seq_one_letter_code
_entity_poly.pdbx_strand_id
1 'polypeptide(L)'
;MKRKNILFFFTDQQRYDTFNSDIMPELSSLASEGITFDNCFTCQPVCGPARACLQSGLYASETGCYKNGISLPRNIKPLAEYFNEAGYDTAYIGKWHLASDLRFNCEKTAIPKERLGGYRYFRGSDVLEFTSHGYDGYIFDEDGNKIDFKGYRADCITDFALEYIDNCKEDKPFFMFLSHIEPHHQNDRHRYEGYKETVDNYKGYPIPEDLKFLKGDYEKSYPDYLSAINRLDYNLGRLVSKLKEKNLYDDTIIIFTSDHGCHFKTRNAEYKRSCHDSSIHIPLVISGGSFKDGKVDRRLVSLLDLPATVLSLGGVEIPQYFRGHSLVEDSKRDNVYIEISESQCARAIRTERYTYSVSALTPISGIARKSAKVYFENYLYDNENDPYQRNNLVKNIQYKDVREMLRKELIKEMKKAGEKDFRILPAIKSKRI
;
A
#
# COMPACT_ATOMS: atom_id res chain seq x y z
N MET A 1 20.68 17.29 16.30
CA MET A 1 19.22 17.54 16.33
C MET A 1 18.54 16.40 17.09
N LYS A 2 17.50 16.66 17.86
CA LYS A 2 16.68 15.63 18.51
C LYS A 2 16.04 14.76 17.41
N ARG A 3 16.12 13.45 17.54
CA ARG A 3 15.46 12.52 16.62
C ARG A 3 13.95 12.64 16.76
N LYS A 4 13.23 12.61 15.64
CA LYS A 4 11.77 12.73 15.59
C LYS A 4 11.11 11.37 15.76
N ASN A 5 9.94 11.34 16.36
CA ASN A 5 9.04 10.21 16.29
C ASN A 5 8.52 10.03 14.87
N ILE A 6 8.18 8.82 14.49
CA ILE A 6 7.59 8.52 13.20
C ILE A 6 6.33 7.69 13.42
N LEU A 7 5.20 8.22 12.98
CA LEU A 7 3.91 7.52 12.91
C LEU A 7 3.60 7.20 11.44
N PHE A 8 3.66 5.94 11.07
CA PHE A 8 3.29 5.45 9.76
C PHE A 8 1.84 4.93 9.81
N PHE A 9 0.88 5.74 9.34
CA PHE A 9 -0.54 5.39 9.26
C PHE A 9 -0.82 4.72 7.91
N PHE A 10 -1.12 3.44 7.94
CA PHE A 10 -1.21 2.60 6.75
C PHE A 10 -2.58 1.96 6.61
N THR A 11 -3.19 2.11 5.43
CA THR A 11 -4.49 1.55 5.09
C THR A 11 -4.34 0.41 4.08
N ASP A 12 -5.35 -0.43 3.92
CA ASP A 12 -5.37 -1.56 2.98
C ASP A 12 -6.46 -1.33 1.92
N GLN A 13 -6.07 -1.30 0.66
CA GLN A 13 -6.98 -1.22 -0.48
C GLN A 13 -7.63 0.17 -0.68
N GLN A 14 -7.00 1.27 -0.23
CA GLN A 14 -7.54 2.61 -0.37
C GLN A 14 -7.14 3.26 -1.69
N ARG A 15 -8.12 3.74 -2.45
CA ARG A 15 -7.94 4.51 -3.69
C ARG A 15 -7.43 5.92 -3.38
N TYR A 16 -6.58 6.46 -4.27
CA TYR A 16 -6.05 7.83 -4.15
C TYR A 16 -7.13 8.90 -4.19
N ASP A 17 -8.19 8.73 -5.01
CA ASP A 17 -9.25 9.69 -5.24
C ASP A 17 -10.26 9.81 -4.07
N THR A 18 -10.11 8.98 -3.04
CA THR A 18 -10.86 9.11 -1.79
C THR A 18 -10.25 10.13 -0.84
N PHE A 19 -9.04 10.61 -1.13
CA PHE A 19 -8.42 11.70 -0.38
C PHE A 19 -8.97 13.04 -0.87
N ASN A 20 -9.98 13.52 -0.20
CA ASN A 20 -10.58 14.85 -0.34
C ASN A 20 -11.22 15.28 0.97
N SER A 21 -11.52 16.58 1.13
CA SER A 21 -12.02 17.15 2.38
C SER A 21 -13.41 16.66 2.81
N ASP A 22 -14.23 16.16 1.87
CA ASP A 22 -15.57 15.65 2.18
C ASP A 22 -15.52 14.28 2.86
N ILE A 23 -14.52 13.47 2.50
CA ILE A 23 -14.34 12.11 3.03
C ILE A 23 -13.31 12.10 4.15
N MET A 24 -12.21 12.87 4.00
CA MET A 24 -11.04 12.86 4.88
C MET A 24 -10.64 14.26 5.34
N PRO A 25 -11.46 14.95 6.15
CA PRO A 25 -11.17 16.30 6.64
C PRO A 25 -9.92 16.38 7.53
N GLU A 26 -9.65 15.35 8.37
CA GLU A 26 -8.47 15.34 9.26
C GLU A 26 -7.18 15.18 8.44
N LEU A 27 -7.16 14.30 7.44
CA LEU A 27 -6.03 14.16 6.54
C LEU A 27 -5.83 15.40 5.68
N SER A 28 -6.92 16.07 5.27
CA SER A 28 -6.86 17.34 4.55
C SER A 28 -6.26 18.45 5.41
N SER A 29 -6.60 18.50 6.70
CA SER A 29 -5.97 19.40 7.67
C SER A 29 -4.47 19.09 7.81
N LEU A 30 -4.10 17.84 7.97
CA LEU A 30 -2.70 17.41 8.06
C LEU A 30 -1.91 17.75 6.77
N ALA A 31 -2.52 17.57 5.61
CA ALA A 31 -1.95 17.92 4.31
C ALA A 31 -1.70 19.41 4.14
N SER A 32 -2.55 20.26 4.74
CA SER A 32 -2.37 21.72 4.72
C SER A 32 -1.14 22.19 5.51
N GLU A 33 -0.66 21.39 6.43
CA GLU A 33 0.59 21.61 7.18
C GLU A 33 1.78 20.86 6.58
N GLY A 34 1.54 19.78 5.82
CA GLY A 34 2.52 18.86 5.28
C GLY A 34 2.77 18.97 3.78
N ILE A 35 3.07 17.86 3.15
CA ILE A 35 3.20 17.71 1.69
C ILE A 35 2.31 16.57 1.22
N THR A 36 1.48 16.85 0.21
CA THR A 36 0.74 15.84 -0.55
C THR A 36 1.56 15.40 -1.77
N PHE A 37 1.75 14.11 -1.96
CA PHE A 37 2.37 13.55 -3.16
C PHE A 37 1.29 13.04 -4.11
N ASP A 38 1.03 13.81 -5.17
CA ASP A 38 -0.09 13.61 -6.08
C ASP A 38 0.08 12.39 -7.01
N ASN A 39 1.31 11.94 -7.22
CA ASN A 39 1.66 10.84 -8.11
C ASN A 39 2.37 9.70 -7.37
N CYS A 40 1.74 9.17 -6.31
CA CYS A 40 2.26 8.02 -5.58
C CYS A 40 1.63 6.72 -6.08
N PHE A 41 2.47 5.76 -6.46
CA PHE A 41 2.03 4.47 -7.00
C PHE A 41 2.63 3.31 -6.22
N THR A 42 1.81 2.28 -5.97
CA THR A 42 2.35 1.02 -5.42
C THR A 42 3.21 0.30 -6.46
N CYS A 43 4.27 -0.33 -5.99
CA CYS A 43 5.11 -1.20 -6.81
C CYS A 43 4.55 -2.62 -6.95
N GLN A 44 3.51 -2.97 -6.19
CA GLN A 44 2.89 -4.29 -6.18
C GLN A 44 1.45 -4.20 -5.64
N PRO A 45 0.41 -4.31 -6.50
CA PRO A 45 -0.98 -4.13 -6.06
C PRO A 45 -1.56 -5.40 -5.42
N VAL A 46 -0.90 -5.90 -4.36
CA VAL A 46 -1.31 -7.05 -3.52
C VAL A 46 -0.77 -6.84 -2.10
N CYS A 47 -1.58 -7.08 -1.09
CA CYS A 47 -1.31 -6.72 0.31
C CYS A 47 0.03 -7.26 0.85
N GLY A 48 0.20 -8.60 0.94
CA GLY A 48 1.42 -9.21 1.48
C GLY A 48 2.67 -8.79 0.71
N PRO A 49 2.71 -8.89 -0.63
CA PRO A 49 3.81 -8.42 -1.45
C PRO A 49 4.15 -6.93 -1.29
N ALA A 50 3.15 -6.02 -1.26
CA ALA A 50 3.38 -4.59 -1.02
C ALA A 50 3.99 -4.33 0.37
N ARG A 51 3.49 -5.04 1.38
CA ARG A 51 4.03 -4.98 2.75
C ARG A 51 5.47 -5.51 2.83
N ALA A 52 5.79 -6.58 2.10
CA ALA A 52 7.17 -7.07 1.99
C ALA A 52 8.11 -6.02 1.37
N CYS A 53 7.64 -5.33 0.31
CA CYS A 53 8.39 -4.22 -0.29
C CYS A 53 8.63 -3.09 0.71
N LEU A 54 7.61 -2.67 1.48
CA LEU A 54 7.73 -1.64 2.51
C LEU A 54 8.68 -2.03 3.64
N GLN A 55 8.62 -3.27 4.11
CA GLN A 55 9.47 -3.70 5.23
C GLN A 55 10.92 -3.94 4.83
N SER A 56 11.23 -4.16 3.55
CA SER A 56 12.55 -4.57 3.07
C SER A 56 13.27 -3.56 2.17
N GLY A 57 12.56 -2.62 1.56
CA GLY A 57 13.10 -1.74 0.51
C GLY A 57 13.42 -2.45 -0.81
N LEU A 58 12.94 -3.69 -1.01
CA LEU A 58 13.19 -4.54 -2.17
C LEU A 58 11.88 -4.85 -2.92
N TYR A 59 11.96 -5.16 -4.20
CA TYR A 59 10.81 -5.64 -4.95
C TYR A 59 10.31 -7.02 -4.43
N ALA A 60 9.03 -7.30 -4.60
CA ALA A 60 8.42 -8.55 -4.18
C ALA A 60 9.09 -9.79 -4.81
N SER A 61 9.54 -9.67 -6.07
CA SER A 61 10.30 -10.72 -6.74
C SER A 61 11.68 -10.96 -6.11
N GLU A 62 12.34 -9.93 -5.58
CA GLU A 62 13.65 -10.04 -4.92
C GLU A 62 13.52 -10.69 -3.54
N THR A 63 12.52 -10.29 -2.75
CA THR A 63 12.24 -10.90 -1.45
C THR A 63 11.71 -12.33 -1.56
N GLY A 64 11.12 -12.68 -2.70
CA GLY A 64 10.38 -13.93 -2.87
C GLY A 64 8.91 -13.87 -2.41
N CYS A 65 8.49 -12.79 -1.76
CA CYS A 65 7.11 -12.56 -1.31
C CYS A 65 6.23 -12.03 -2.46
N TYR A 66 6.16 -12.76 -3.56
CA TYR A 66 5.48 -12.31 -4.78
C TYR A 66 3.96 -12.58 -4.80
N LYS A 67 3.42 -13.22 -3.76
CA LYS A 67 1.98 -13.47 -3.56
C LYS A 67 1.66 -13.50 -2.07
N ASN A 68 0.37 -13.39 -1.73
CA ASN A 68 -0.10 -13.64 -0.37
C ASN A 68 0.22 -15.08 0.09
N GLY A 69 0.44 -15.28 1.38
CA GLY A 69 0.81 -16.56 1.95
C GLY A 69 2.26 -16.96 1.67
N ILE A 70 3.14 -15.98 1.49
CA ILE A 70 4.61 -16.15 1.55
C ILE A 70 5.15 -15.22 2.62
N SER A 71 5.80 -15.78 3.63
CA SER A 71 6.40 -15.01 4.72
C SER A 71 7.65 -14.23 4.28
N LEU A 72 7.93 -13.11 4.95
CA LEU A 72 9.18 -12.38 4.74
C LEU A 72 10.36 -13.27 5.17
N PRO A 73 11.35 -13.51 4.30
CA PRO A 73 12.51 -14.33 4.63
C PRO A 73 13.33 -13.74 5.79
N ARG A 74 13.75 -14.58 6.74
CA ARG A 74 14.47 -14.16 7.95
C ARG A 74 15.86 -13.55 7.68
N ASN A 75 16.43 -13.77 6.53
CA ASN A 75 17.70 -13.16 6.11
C ASN A 75 17.54 -11.77 5.50
N ILE A 76 16.30 -11.27 5.40
CA ILE A 76 16.00 -9.91 4.99
C ILE A 76 15.76 -9.08 6.25
N LYS A 77 16.56 -8.04 6.44
CA LYS A 77 16.46 -7.13 7.58
C LYS A 77 15.27 -6.18 7.39
N PRO A 78 14.21 -6.24 8.23
CA PRO A 78 13.06 -5.36 8.11
C PRO A 78 13.31 -4.00 8.75
N LEU A 79 12.44 -3.01 8.43
CA LEU A 79 12.59 -1.62 8.89
C LEU A 79 12.80 -1.48 10.40
N ALA A 80 12.03 -2.21 11.21
CA ALA A 80 12.13 -2.09 12.67
C ALA A 80 13.52 -2.43 13.22
N GLU A 81 14.25 -3.35 12.60
CA GLU A 81 15.61 -3.69 13.05
C GLU A 81 16.58 -2.52 12.86
N TYR A 82 16.48 -1.76 11.77
CA TYR A 82 17.28 -0.55 11.59
C TYR A 82 16.97 0.51 12.64
N PHE A 83 15.69 0.70 12.94
CA PHE A 83 15.26 1.63 13.99
C PHE A 83 15.68 1.17 15.40
N ASN A 84 15.62 -0.13 15.67
CA ASN A 84 16.10 -0.70 16.93
C ASN A 84 17.60 -0.42 17.15
N GLU A 85 18.43 -0.63 16.12
CA GLU A 85 19.86 -0.34 16.17
C GLU A 85 20.13 1.16 16.33
N ALA A 86 19.29 2.01 15.77
CA ALA A 86 19.35 3.45 15.94
C ALA A 86 18.78 3.93 17.29
N GLY A 87 18.32 3.05 18.16
CA GLY A 87 17.86 3.37 19.52
C GLY A 87 16.40 3.83 19.60
N TYR A 88 15.59 3.59 18.59
CA TYR A 88 14.14 3.81 18.65
C TYR A 88 13.40 2.74 19.43
N ASP A 89 12.25 3.08 20.00
CA ASP A 89 11.23 2.11 20.32
C ASP A 89 10.38 1.83 19.08
N THR A 90 10.13 0.54 18.80
CA THR A 90 9.43 0.12 17.58
C THR A 90 8.12 -0.55 17.90
N ALA A 91 7.03 -0.06 17.29
CA ALA A 91 5.69 -0.58 17.48
C ALA A 91 5.05 -0.97 16.14
N TYR A 92 4.40 -2.14 16.10
CA TYR A 92 3.53 -2.55 15.00
C TYR A 92 2.13 -2.86 15.53
N ILE A 93 1.12 -2.25 14.91
CA ILE A 93 -0.27 -2.38 15.35
C ILE A 93 -1.16 -2.68 14.15
N GLY A 94 -1.92 -3.79 14.19
CA GLY A 94 -2.88 -4.18 13.16
C GLY A 94 -2.43 -5.35 12.27
N LYS A 95 -2.67 -5.26 10.96
CA LYS A 95 -2.45 -6.33 9.99
C LYS A 95 -0.97 -6.45 9.58
N TRP A 96 -0.35 -7.62 9.86
CA TRP A 96 1.06 -7.90 9.49
C TRP A 96 1.20 -8.49 8.09
N HIS A 97 0.58 -9.63 7.82
CA HIS A 97 0.50 -10.35 6.54
C HIS A 97 1.86 -10.81 5.96
N LEU A 98 2.85 -11.05 6.81
CA LEU A 98 4.22 -11.44 6.41
C LEU A 98 4.78 -12.61 7.23
N ALA A 99 3.96 -13.29 8.05
CA ALA A 99 4.43 -14.35 8.92
C ALA A 99 4.09 -15.75 8.42
N SER A 100 2.96 -15.94 7.74
CA SER A 100 2.50 -17.25 7.25
C SER A 100 3.10 -17.63 5.91
N ASP A 101 3.40 -18.92 5.75
CA ASP A 101 3.83 -19.53 4.49
C ASP A 101 3.31 -20.98 4.39
N LEU A 102 3.66 -21.69 3.30
CA LEU A 102 3.24 -23.09 3.05
C LEU A 102 3.65 -24.09 4.12
N ARG A 103 4.68 -23.78 4.93
CA ARG A 103 5.21 -24.68 5.96
C ARG A 103 4.77 -24.26 7.36
N PHE A 104 4.36 -23.03 7.53
CA PHE A 104 3.98 -22.45 8.80
C PHE A 104 2.80 -21.51 8.62
N ASN A 105 1.68 -21.80 9.26
CA ASN A 105 0.46 -20.99 9.19
C ASN A 105 0.11 -20.42 10.57
N CYS A 106 0.14 -19.10 10.69
CA CYS A 106 -0.31 -18.36 11.87
C CYS A 106 -1.40 -17.32 11.54
N GLU A 107 -2.13 -17.52 10.44
CA GLU A 107 -3.18 -16.59 9.99
C GLU A 107 -4.26 -16.34 11.06
N LYS A 108 -4.49 -17.31 11.95
CA LYS A 108 -5.49 -17.25 13.04
C LYS A 108 -4.90 -17.44 14.43
N THR A 109 -3.58 -17.53 14.56
CA THR A 109 -2.87 -17.78 15.81
C THR A 109 -1.80 -16.72 16.04
N ALA A 110 -1.18 -16.72 17.21
CA ALA A 110 -0.08 -15.82 17.53
C ALA A 110 1.07 -15.97 16.54
N ILE A 111 1.69 -14.86 16.19
CA ILE A 111 2.90 -14.81 15.37
C ILE A 111 4.10 -15.05 16.28
N PRO A 112 5.00 -16.00 15.97
CA PRO A 112 6.23 -16.20 16.74
C PRO A 112 7.11 -14.93 16.73
N LYS A 113 7.79 -14.65 17.85
CA LYS A 113 8.63 -13.45 18.02
C LYS A 113 9.62 -13.24 16.89
N GLU A 114 10.23 -14.30 16.39
CA GLU A 114 11.18 -14.24 15.28
C GLU A 114 10.56 -13.94 13.92
N ARG A 115 9.23 -13.81 13.85
CA ARG A 115 8.47 -13.45 12.63
C ARG A 115 7.74 -12.10 12.76
N LEU A 116 7.94 -11.39 13.89
CA LEU A 116 7.37 -10.05 14.12
C LEU A 116 8.16 -8.92 13.43
N GLY A 117 9.11 -9.24 12.57
CA GLY A 117 9.88 -8.22 11.84
C GLY A 117 10.73 -7.29 12.72
N GLY A 118 11.13 -7.74 13.92
CA GLY A 118 11.95 -6.97 14.87
C GLY A 118 11.18 -5.93 15.69
N TYR A 119 9.86 -5.80 15.51
CA TYR A 119 9.04 -4.88 16.34
C TYR A 119 8.97 -5.35 17.80
N ARG A 120 9.21 -4.43 18.74
CA ARG A 120 9.27 -4.71 20.18
C ARG A 120 7.91 -4.68 20.85
N TYR A 121 7.06 -3.75 20.42
CA TYR A 121 5.64 -3.71 20.81
C TYR A 121 4.83 -4.20 19.60
N PHE A 122 3.97 -5.16 19.84
CA PHE A 122 3.13 -5.74 18.80
C PHE A 122 1.69 -5.90 19.30
N ARG A 123 0.74 -5.41 18.53
CA ARG A 123 -0.71 -5.61 18.74
C ARG A 123 -1.33 -5.90 17.38
N GLY A 124 -1.43 -7.16 17.00
CA GLY A 124 -1.89 -7.46 15.64
C GLY A 124 -2.14 -8.93 15.34
N SER A 125 -2.44 -9.20 14.09
CA SER A 125 -2.59 -10.54 13.53
C SER A 125 -1.92 -10.62 12.17
N ASP A 126 -1.53 -11.81 11.75
CA ASP A 126 -0.93 -11.99 10.41
C ASP A 126 -1.95 -11.63 9.33
N VAL A 127 -3.09 -12.31 9.30
CA VAL A 127 -4.20 -11.98 8.39
C VAL A 127 -5.39 -11.51 9.24
N LEU A 128 -5.44 -10.19 9.49
CA LEU A 128 -6.41 -9.59 10.42
C LEU A 128 -7.87 -9.87 10.02
N GLU A 129 -8.17 -10.06 8.72
CA GLU A 129 -9.51 -10.42 8.26
C GLU A 129 -9.97 -11.82 8.69
N PHE A 130 -9.03 -12.70 9.08
CA PHE A 130 -9.37 -14.05 9.55
C PHE A 130 -9.55 -14.14 11.07
N THR A 131 -9.08 -13.11 11.79
CA THR A 131 -9.23 -13.01 13.24
C THR A 131 -10.28 -11.99 13.65
N SER A 132 -10.87 -11.26 12.69
CA SER A 132 -11.82 -10.20 13.00
C SER A 132 -12.79 -9.89 11.86
N HIS A 133 -13.89 -9.28 12.24
CA HIS A 133 -14.85 -8.62 11.36
C HIS A 133 -14.96 -7.13 11.72
N GLY A 134 -15.83 -6.39 11.05
CA GLY A 134 -15.94 -4.95 11.25
C GLY A 134 -16.22 -4.49 12.68
N TYR A 135 -16.81 -5.35 13.55
CA TYR A 135 -17.23 -4.95 14.90
C TYR A 135 -16.80 -5.87 16.03
N ASP A 136 -16.07 -6.91 15.75
CA ASP A 136 -15.57 -7.87 16.74
C ASP A 136 -14.37 -8.63 16.22
N GLY A 137 -13.56 -9.16 17.11
CA GLY A 137 -12.43 -9.98 16.77
C GLY A 137 -11.42 -10.09 17.88
N TYR A 138 -10.24 -10.54 17.51
CA TYR A 138 -9.10 -10.64 18.39
C TYR A 138 -7.80 -10.40 17.64
N ILE A 139 -6.79 -10.00 18.38
CA ILE A 139 -5.40 -9.86 17.97
C ILE A 139 -4.50 -10.57 18.97
N PHE A 140 -3.19 -10.50 18.75
CA PHE A 140 -2.19 -11.01 19.66
C PHE A 140 -1.19 -9.92 20.02
N ASP A 141 -0.61 -10.04 21.22
CA ASP A 141 0.53 -9.24 21.63
C ASP A 141 1.87 -9.89 21.23
N GLU A 142 2.98 -9.24 21.56
CA GLU A 142 4.35 -9.70 21.29
C GLU A 142 4.72 -10.98 22.06
N ASP A 143 4.01 -11.33 23.11
CA ASP A 143 4.19 -12.56 23.88
C ASP A 143 3.25 -13.69 23.45
N GLY A 144 2.38 -13.41 22.48
CA GLY A 144 1.41 -14.36 21.91
C GLY A 144 0.12 -14.47 22.71
N ASN A 145 -0.14 -13.56 23.65
CA ASN A 145 -1.41 -13.53 24.36
C ASN A 145 -2.51 -13.00 23.46
N LYS A 146 -3.65 -13.69 23.47
CA LYS A 146 -4.83 -13.27 22.73
C LYS A 146 -5.54 -12.11 23.42
N ILE A 147 -5.87 -11.08 22.66
CA ILE A 147 -6.60 -9.89 23.11
C ILE A 147 -7.88 -9.78 22.29
N ASP A 148 -9.02 -10.05 22.91
CA ASP A 148 -10.33 -9.88 22.28
C ASP A 148 -10.73 -8.41 22.29
N PHE A 149 -11.40 -7.94 21.24
CA PHE A 149 -11.96 -6.60 21.17
C PHE A 149 -13.41 -6.61 20.66
N LYS A 150 -14.17 -5.60 21.06
CA LYS A 150 -15.55 -5.38 20.65
C LYS A 150 -15.76 -3.89 20.37
N GLY A 151 -16.27 -3.59 19.18
CA GLY A 151 -16.42 -2.24 18.64
C GLY A 151 -15.94 -2.21 17.20
N TYR A 152 -16.06 -1.06 16.53
CA TYR A 152 -15.58 -0.99 15.15
C TYR A 152 -14.07 -1.23 15.08
N ARG A 153 -13.65 -2.17 14.25
CA ARG A 153 -12.27 -2.70 14.23
C ARG A 153 -11.22 -1.59 14.09
N ALA A 154 -11.43 -0.62 13.18
CA ALA A 154 -10.49 0.48 13.01
C ALA A 154 -10.34 1.32 14.29
N ASP A 155 -11.42 1.51 15.06
CA ASP A 155 -11.37 2.21 16.35
C ASP A 155 -10.55 1.42 17.37
N CYS A 156 -10.83 0.13 17.51
CA CYS A 156 -10.13 -0.73 18.45
C CYS A 156 -8.63 -0.85 18.16
N ILE A 157 -8.27 -0.95 16.87
CA ILE A 157 -6.86 -0.94 16.43
C ILE A 157 -6.20 0.41 16.75
N THR A 158 -6.92 1.52 16.58
CA THR A 158 -6.42 2.84 16.96
C THR A 158 -6.28 3.00 18.46
N ASP A 159 -7.17 2.40 19.27
CA ASP A 159 -7.08 2.44 20.74
C ASP A 159 -5.76 1.86 21.24
N PHE A 160 -5.24 0.77 20.65
CA PHE A 160 -3.91 0.26 20.97
C PHE A 160 -2.78 1.23 20.62
N ALA A 161 -2.93 2.01 19.54
CA ALA A 161 -1.96 3.03 19.19
C ALA A 161 -2.00 4.23 20.16
N LEU A 162 -3.19 4.62 20.61
CA LEU A 162 -3.37 5.64 21.64
C LEU A 162 -2.79 5.18 22.98
N GLU A 163 -3.03 3.93 23.37
CA GLU A 163 -2.43 3.33 24.57
C GLU A 163 -0.90 3.32 24.50
N TYR A 164 -0.34 2.99 23.34
CA TYR A 164 1.12 3.05 23.14
C TYR A 164 1.65 4.47 23.30
N ILE A 165 0.98 5.49 22.72
CA ILE A 165 1.39 6.90 22.85
C ILE A 165 1.27 7.37 24.30
N ASP A 166 0.26 6.93 25.04
CA ASP A 166 0.11 7.26 26.46
C ASP A 166 1.26 6.73 27.32
N ASN A 167 1.84 5.61 26.95
CA ASN A 167 2.88 4.89 27.71
C ASN A 167 4.28 4.99 27.08
N CYS A 168 4.46 5.71 25.95
CA CYS A 168 5.77 5.85 25.32
C CYS A 168 6.74 6.64 26.21
N LYS A 169 8.03 6.31 26.11
CA LYS A 169 9.07 6.95 26.90
C LYS A 169 9.42 8.33 26.35
N GLU A 170 9.47 9.34 27.19
CA GLU A 170 9.77 10.73 26.78
C GLU A 170 11.20 10.92 26.25
N ASP A 171 12.14 10.11 26.73
CA ASP A 171 13.57 10.20 26.42
C ASP A 171 13.98 9.40 25.16
N LYS A 172 13.02 8.70 24.55
CA LYS A 172 13.30 7.79 23.42
C LYS A 172 12.32 8.00 22.27
N PRO A 173 12.81 8.24 21.05
CA PRO A 173 11.92 8.36 19.91
C PRO A 173 11.28 7.02 19.56
N PHE A 174 10.06 7.04 19.00
CA PHE A 174 9.39 5.84 18.53
C PHE A 174 9.26 5.80 17.01
N PHE A 175 9.26 4.59 16.46
CA PHE A 175 8.79 4.26 15.12
C PHE A 175 7.57 3.36 15.26
N MET A 176 6.38 3.89 14.97
CA MET A 176 5.12 3.17 15.00
C MET A 176 4.61 2.91 13.58
N PHE A 177 4.36 1.65 13.24
CA PHE A 177 3.67 1.24 12.03
C PHE A 177 2.24 0.81 12.38
N LEU A 178 1.28 1.71 12.18
CA LEU A 178 -0.15 1.47 12.42
C LEU A 178 -0.81 1.03 11.12
N SER A 179 -1.20 -0.22 11.07
CA SER A 179 -1.62 -0.94 9.86
C SER A 179 -3.09 -1.36 9.95
N HIS A 180 -3.98 -0.47 9.54
CA HIS A 180 -5.40 -0.80 9.42
C HIS A 180 -5.66 -1.77 8.27
N ILE A 181 -6.71 -2.58 8.40
CA ILE A 181 -7.21 -3.39 7.28
C ILE A 181 -8.27 -2.63 6.48
N GLU A 182 -8.96 -1.66 7.07
CA GLU A 182 -9.93 -0.85 6.35
C GLU A 182 -9.24 -0.02 5.24
N PRO A 183 -9.92 0.23 4.14
CA PRO A 183 -11.27 -0.19 3.75
C PRO A 183 -11.35 -1.54 3.01
N HIS A 184 -10.44 -2.49 3.26
CA HIS A 184 -10.39 -3.78 2.57
C HIS A 184 -11.72 -4.54 2.58
N HIS A 185 -12.06 -5.19 1.47
CA HIS A 185 -13.22 -6.07 1.36
C HIS A 185 -13.12 -7.26 2.34
N GLN A 186 -14.16 -7.52 3.11
CA GLN A 186 -14.24 -8.68 4.00
C GLN A 186 -14.61 -9.92 3.17
N ASN A 187 -13.61 -10.74 2.85
CA ASN A 187 -13.73 -11.79 1.84
C ASN A 187 -14.73 -12.90 2.22
N ASP A 188 -14.71 -13.35 3.48
CA ASP A 188 -15.59 -14.40 3.99
C ASP A 188 -17.07 -13.96 4.08
N ARG A 189 -17.31 -12.64 4.11
CA ARG A 189 -18.66 -12.04 4.13
C ARG A 189 -19.08 -11.46 2.77
N HIS A 190 -18.21 -11.48 1.78
CA HIS A 190 -18.45 -10.97 0.43
C HIS A 190 -19.00 -9.54 0.38
N ARG A 191 -18.49 -8.66 1.26
CA ARG A 191 -18.89 -7.25 1.36
C ARG A 191 -17.79 -6.37 1.96
N TYR A 192 -17.95 -5.08 1.80
CA TYR A 192 -17.26 -4.10 2.64
C TYR A 192 -18.02 -3.94 3.95
N GLU A 193 -17.32 -3.64 5.01
CA GLU A 193 -17.90 -3.42 6.34
C GLU A 193 -17.61 -1.98 6.78
N GLY A 194 -18.43 -1.05 6.30
CA GLY A 194 -18.38 0.36 6.66
C GLY A 194 -18.77 0.63 8.12
N TYR A 195 -18.46 1.81 8.61
CA TYR A 195 -18.92 2.28 9.91
C TYR A 195 -20.41 2.59 9.84
N LYS A 196 -21.24 1.79 10.51
CA LYS A 196 -22.70 1.76 10.35
C LYS A 196 -23.38 3.12 10.52
N GLU A 197 -22.83 3.96 11.40
CA GLU A 197 -23.42 5.27 11.70
C GLU A 197 -23.25 6.28 10.55
N THR A 198 -22.28 6.07 9.64
CA THR A 198 -22.00 7.01 8.54
C THR A 198 -22.21 6.43 7.14
N VAL A 199 -22.50 5.13 6.97
CA VAL A 199 -22.73 4.52 5.65
C VAL A 199 -23.83 5.25 4.86
N ASP A 200 -24.90 5.65 5.54
CA ASP A 200 -26.03 6.32 4.89
C ASP A 200 -25.68 7.72 4.34
N ASN A 201 -24.66 8.37 4.89
CA ASN A 201 -24.15 9.65 4.41
C ASN A 201 -23.52 9.56 3.02
N TYR A 202 -23.08 8.36 2.64
CA TYR A 202 -22.42 8.10 1.35
C TYR A 202 -23.31 7.43 0.31
N LYS A 203 -24.60 7.18 0.62
CA LYS A 203 -25.58 6.73 -0.38
C LYS A 203 -25.76 7.81 -1.45
N GLY A 204 -25.51 7.44 -2.70
CA GLY A 204 -25.58 8.39 -3.82
C GLY A 204 -24.35 9.29 -3.98
N TYR A 205 -23.29 9.09 -3.19
CA TYR A 205 -22.02 9.79 -3.41
C TYR A 205 -21.50 9.52 -4.83
N PRO A 206 -20.92 10.50 -5.52
CA PRO A 206 -20.48 10.35 -6.90
C PRO A 206 -19.52 9.18 -7.09
N ILE A 207 -19.86 8.29 -8.01
CA ILE A 207 -18.99 7.18 -8.39
C ILE A 207 -17.83 7.73 -9.24
N PRO A 208 -16.58 7.34 -8.98
CA PRO A 208 -15.42 7.71 -9.77
C PRO A 208 -15.57 7.38 -11.26
N GLU A 209 -15.11 8.29 -12.12
CA GLU A 209 -15.30 8.17 -13.57
C GLU A 209 -14.61 6.92 -14.16
N ASP A 210 -13.50 6.47 -13.60
CA ASP A 210 -12.79 5.26 -14.03
C ASP A 210 -13.56 3.95 -13.75
N LEU A 211 -14.59 4.01 -12.89
CA LEU A 211 -15.47 2.90 -12.57
C LEU A 211 -16.79 2.94 -13.34
N LYS A 212 -17.31 4.16 -13.61
CA LYS A 212 -18.61 4.33 -14.29
C LYS A 212 -18.65 3.62 -15.63
N PHE A 213 -19.78 3.04 -15.94
CA PHE A 213 -20.06 2.31 -17.20
C PHE A 213 -19.26 1.03 -17.40
N LEU A 214 -18.42 0.63 -16.44
CA LEU A 214 -17.75 -0.66 -16.42
C LEU A 214 -18.54 -1.64 -15.53
N LYS A 215 -18.49 -2.92 -15.90
CA LYS A 215 -19.10 -3.97 -15.08
C LYS A 215 -18.29 -4.16 -13.79
N GLY A 216 -18.93 -4.01 -12.64
CA GLY A 216 -18.30 -4.15 -11.32
C GLY A 216 -19.36 -4.23 -10.22
N ASP A 217 -18.93 -4.15 -8.97
CA ASP A 217 -19.79 -4.15 -7.79
C ASP A 217 -19.74 -2.83 -6.99
N TYR A 218 -19.20 -1.78 -7.59
CA TYR A 218 -18.98 -0.48 -6.96
C TYR A 218 -20.27 0.19 -6.49
N GLU A 219 -21.37 0.13 -7.24
CA GLU A 219 -22.63 0.78 -6.86
C GLU A 219 -23.14 0.31 -5.50
N LYS A 220 -23.05 -0.99 -5.24
CA LYS A 220 -23.43 -1.59 -3.95
C LYS A 220 -22.43 -1.34 -2.86
N SER A 221 -21.14 -1.32 -3.19
CA SER A 221 -20.05 -1.42 -2.23
C SER A 221 -19.48 -0.06 -1.82
N TYR A 222 -19.65 0.98 -2.64
CA TYR A 222 -18.99 2.26 -2.46
C TYR A 222 -19.40 3.01 -1.18
N PRO A 223 -20.67 3.01 -0.74
CA PRO A 223 -21.06 3.65 0.52
C PRO A 223 -20.32 3.07 1.74
N ASP A 224 -20.27 1.73 1.87
CA ASP A 224 -19.53 1.08 2.95
C ASP A 224 -18.02 1.37 2.88
N TYR A 225 -17.47 1.37 1.67
CA TYR A 225 -16.06 1.66 1.42
C TYR A 225 -15.69 3.09 1.85
N LEU A 226 -16.48 4.09 1.49
CA LEU A 226 -16.26 5.49 1.88
C LEU A 226 -16.47 5.71 3.38
N SER A 227 -17.50 5.08 3.96
CA SER A 227 -17.74 5.15 5.39
C SER A 227 -16.56 4.58 6.21
N ALA A 228 -15.96 3.47 5.75
CA ALA A 228 -14.76 2.93 6.38
C ALA A 228 -13.57 3.90 6.31
N ILE A 229 -13.37 4.55 5.16
CA ILE A 229 -12.30 5.56 4.97
C ILE A 229 -12.55 6.80 5.84
N ASN A 230 -13.76 7.30 5.89
CA ASN A 230 -14.11 8.42 6.77
C ASN A 230 -13.85 8.06 8.25
N ARG A 231 -14.10 6.82 8.67
CA ARG A 231 -13.79 6.40 10.04
C ARG A 231 -12.29 6.27 10.29
N LEU A 232 -11.49 5.87 9.29
CA LEU A 232 -10.02 5.93 9.37
C LEU A 232 -9.53 7.36 9.54
N ASP A 233 -10.11 8.30 8.83
CA ASP A 233 -9.79 9.72 8.96
C ASP A 233 -10.10 10.26 10.36
N TYR A 234 -11.28 9.95 10.91
CA TYR A 234 -11.63 10.26 12.29
C TYR A 234 -10.57 9.70 13.28
N ASN A 235 -10.10 8.48 13.05
CA ASN A 235 -9.08 7.85 13.88
C ASN A 235 -7.71 8.53 13.74
N LEU A 236 -7.36 9.02 12.56
CA LEU A 236 -6.18 9.87 12.36
C LEU A 236 -6.28 11.15 13.21
N GLY A 237 -7.44 11.80 13.22
CA GLY A 237 -7.71 12.98 14.08
C GLY A 237 -7.56 12.68 15.56
N ARG A 238 -8.00 11.50 16.03
CA ARG A 238 -7.78 11.05 17.43
C ARG A 238 -6.30 10.95 17.78
N LEU A 239 -5.49 10.38 16.88
CA LEU A 239 -4.04 10.25 17.07
C LEU A 239 -3.34 11.61 17.07
N VAL A 240 -3.69 12.50 16.14
CA VAL A 240 -3.16 13.87 16.10
C VAL A 240 -3.49 14.62 17.39
N SER A 241 -4.74 14.50 17.86
CA SER A 241 -5.18 15.11 19.13
C SER A 241 -4.40 14.57 20.32
N LYS A 242 -4.17 13.24 20.38
CA LYS A 242 -3.38 12.61 21.45
C LYS A 242 -1.91 13.06 21.41
N LEU A 243 -1.31 13.15 20.23
CA LEU A 243 0.06 13.67 20.10
C LEU A 243 0.18 15.13 20.56
N LYS A 244 -0.83 15.98 20.29
CA LYS A 244 -0.90 17.35 20.78
C LYS A 244 -1.07 17.40 22.30
N GLU A 245 -1.96 16.60 22.87
CA GLU A 245 -2.17 16.47 24.33
C GLU A 245 -0.87 16.11 25.06
N LYS A 246 -0.09 15.20 24.47
CA LYS A 246 1.21 14.74 25.02
C LYS A 246 2.39 15.66 24.70
N ASN A 247 2.19 16.77 24.02
CA ASN A 247 3.26 17.65 23.50
C ASN A 247 4.28 16.92 22.60
N LEU A 248 3.83 15.90 21.86
CA LEU A 248 4.65 15.11 20.96
C LEU A 248 4.44 15.48 19.47
N TYR A 249 3.40 16.25 19.15
CA TYR A 249 3.01 16.53 17.77
C TYR A 249 4.14 17.18 16.96
N ASP A 250 4.76 18.24 17.46
CA ASP A 250 5.84 18.96 16.79
C ASP A 250 7.12 18.09 16.61
N ASP A 251 7.26 17.06 17.44
CA ASP A 251 8.37 16.11 17.39
C ASP A 251 8.00 14.80 16.67
N THR A 252 6.85 14.74 16.02
CA THR A 252 6.37 13.54 15.30
C THR A 252 6.22 13.84 13.80
N ILE A 253 6.70 12.93 12.97
CA ILE A 253 6.46 12.90 11.53
C ILE A 253 5.34 11.89 11.27
N ILE A 254 4.29 12.33 10.60
CA ILE A 254 3.13 11.50 10.28
C ILE A 254 3.16 11.20 8.79
N ILE A 255 3.12 9.92 8.41
CA ILE A 255 3.07 9.44 7.04
C ILE A 255 1.75 8.68 6.87
N PHE A 256 0.90 9.13 5.97
CA PHE A 256 -0.35 8.48 5.60
C PHE A 256 -0.25 7.91 4.19
N THR A 257 -0.51 6.60 4.02
CA THR A 257 -0.57 5.95 2.70
C THR A 257 -1.34 4.62 2.74
N SER A 258 -1.46 3.96 1.58
CA SER A 258 -2.08 2.63 1.40
C SER A 258 -1.13 1.66 0.68
N ASP A 259 -1.41 0.37 0.77
CA ASP A 259 -0.65 -0.66 0.04
C ASP A 259 -1.00 -0.73 -1.46
N HIS A 260 -2.25 -0.53 -1.82
CA HIS A 260 -2.77 -0.49 -3.19
C HIS A 260 -4.19 0.10 -3.20
N GLY A 261 -4.70 0.37 -4.40
CA GLY A 261 -6.07 0.85 -4.61
C GLY A 261 -7.11 -0.26 -4.75
N CYS A 262 -8.26 0.11 -5.34
CA CYS A 262 -9.41 -0.76 -5.57
C CYS A 262 -10.12 -0.39 -6.88
N HIS A 263 -10.38 -1.37 -7.74
CA HIS A 263 -11.15 -1.17 -8.97
C HIS A 263 -12.54 -1.85 -8.96
N PHE A 264 -13.00 -2.35 -7.81
CA PHE A 264 -14.36 -2.89 -7.64
C PHE A 264 -14.77 -3.89 -8.74
N LYS A 265 -13.88 -4.82 -9.10
CA LYS A 265 -14.07 -5.82 -10.17
C LYS A 265 -14.26 -5.28 -11.59
N THR A 266 -13.96 -4.00 -11.83
CA THR A 266 -14.13 -3.40 -13.17
C THR A 266 -13.02 -3.80 -14.16
N ARG A 267 -11.87 -4.27 -13.69
CA ARG A 267 -10.69 -4.59 -14.52
C ARG A 267 -10.38 -6.09 -14.58
N ASN A 268 -10.80 -6.84 -13.59
CA ASN A 268 -10.75 -8.30 -13.53
C ASN A 268 -11.83 -8.80 -12.55
N ALA A 269 -11.89 -10.10 -12.27
CA ALA A 269 -12.89 -10.68 -11.36
C ALA A 269 -12.62 -10.40 -9.86
N GLU A 270 -11.59 -9.61 -9.55
CA GLU A 270 -11.16 -9.27 -8.19
C GLU A 270 -11.21 -7.74 -7.98
N TYR A 271 -10.60 -7.24 -6.90
CA TYR A 271 -10.63 -5.81 -6.52
C TYR A 271 -9.35 -5.07 -6.88
N LYS A 272 -8.26 -5.78 -7.17
CA LYS A 272 -6.89 -5.30 -7.34
C LYS A 272 -6.13 -6.18 -8.35
N ARG A 273 -4.80 -6.21 -8.33
CA ARG A 273 -3.95 -7.04 -9.20
C ARG A 273 -4.04 -6.65 -10.67
N SER A 274 -4.00 -5.36 -10.93
CA SER A 274 -3.96 -4.81 -12.29
C SER A 274 -3.00 -3.60 -12.36
N CYS A 275 -2.63 -3.22 -13.60
CA CYS A 275 -1.77 -2.05 -13.84
C CYS A 275 -2.54 -0.73 -13.92
N HIS A 276 -3.85 -0.75 -13.71
CA HIS A 276 -4.70 0.44 -13.81
C HIS A 276 -4.53 1.33 -12.58
N ASP A 277 -4.63 2.65 -12.76
CA ASP A 277 -4.48 3.63 -11.69
C ASP A 277 -5.44 3.36 -10.52
N SER A 278 -6.64 2.85 -10.79
CA SER A 278 -7.57 2.38 -9.76
C SER A 278 -6.99 1.31 -8.80
N SER A 279 -5.97 0.56 -9.23
CA SER A 279 -5.29 -0.44 -8.39
C SER A 279 -3.94 0.02 -7.86
N ILE A 280 -3.25 0.89 -8.63
CA ILE A 280 -1.84 1.21 -8.32
C ILE A 280 -1.65 2.62 -7.77
N HIS A 281 -2.56 3.56 -8.02
CA HIS A 281 -2.47 4.93 -7.52
C HIS A 281 -3.01 4.99 -6.09
N ILE A 282 -2.18 5.42 -5.15
CA ILE A 282 -2.44 5.43 -3.71
C ILE A 282 -2.27 6.83 -3.13
N PRO A 283 -3.01 7.20 -2.06
CA PRO A 283 -2.80 8.46 -1.38
C PRO A 283 -1.44 8.46 -0.66
N LEU A 284 -0.77 9.61 -0.64
CA LEU A 284 0.42 9.83 0.20
C LEU A 284 0.44 11.26 0.70
N VAL A 285 0.43 11.40 2.03
CA VAL A 285 0.65 12.66 2.75
C VAL A 285 1.76 12.43 3.77
N ILE A 286 2.71 13.35 3.83
CA ILE A 286 3.75 13.36 4.87
C ILE A 286 3.72 14.74 5.53
N SER A 287 3.60 14.78 6.87
CA SER A 287 3.60 16.00 7.65
C SER A 287 4.60 15.93 8.80
N GLY A 288 5.27 17.02 9.07
CA GLY A 288 6.30 17.14 10.10
C GLY A 288 7.72 17.03 9.57
N GLY A 289 8.70 17.36 10.40
CA GLY A 289 10.10 17.39 10.02
C GLY A 289 10.40 18.38 8.90
N SER A 290 10.92 17.90 7.77
CA SER A 290 11.17 18.69 6.55
C SER A 290 9.95 18.82 5.63
N PHE A 291 8.89 18.07 5.89
CA PHE A 291 7.67 18.09 5.09
C PHE A 291 6.67 19.08 5.69
N LYS A 292 6.63 20.31 5.14
CA LYS A 292 5.87 21.46 5.63
C LYS A 292 5.30 22.29 4.48
N ASP A 293 4.52 23.29 4.84
CA ASP A 293 4.04 24.38 3.98
C ASP A 293 2.84 24.06 3.08
N GLY A 294 2.14 22.97 3.29
CA GLY A 294 0.91 22.63 2.57
C GLY A 294 1.10 22.47 1.04
N LYS A 295 2.26 21.97 0.62
CA LYS A 295 2.59 21.87 -0.81
C LYS A 295 2.06 20.59 -1.43
N VAL A 296 1.78 20.65 -2.74
CA VAL A 296 1.53 19.48 -3.57
C VAL A 296 2.78 19.20 -4.39
N ASP A 297 3.38 18.03 -4.17
CA ASP A 297 4.51 17.51 -4.95
C ASP A 297 3.98 16.57 -6.04
N ARG A 298 4.27 16.87 -7.30
CA ARG A 298 3.80 16.13 -8.46
C ARG A 298 4.83 15.18 -9.06
N ARG A 299 6.00 15.04 -8.45
CA ARG A 299 6.97 14.03 -8.90
C ARG A 299 6.39 12.62 -8.75
N LEU A 300 6.83 11.72 -9.60
CA LEU A 300 6.48 10.30 -9.48
C LEU A 300 7.11 9.70 -8.22
N VAL A 301 6.31 9.02 -7.42
CA VAL A 301 6.71 8.35 -6.19
C VAL A 301 6.31 6.88 -6.25
N SER A 302 7.21 6.01 -5.87
CA SER A 302 6.95 4.59 -5.68
C SER A 302 6.74 4.28 -4.20
N LEU A 303 5.86 3.35 -3.87
CA LEU A 303 5.76 2.81 -2.52
C LEU A 303 7.12 2.35 -1.96
N LEU A 304 8.03 1.91 -2.84
CA LEU A 304 9.41 1.54 -2.49
C LEU A 304 10.30 2.72 -2.05
N ASP A 305 9.88 3.98 -2.27
CA ASP A 305 10.62 5.15 -1.80
C ASP A 305 10.39 5.38 -0.30
N LEU A 306 9.28 4.87 0.25
CA LEU A 306 8.92 5.09 1.65
C LEU A 306 9.88 4.43 2.64
N PRO A 307 10.38 3.19 2.45
CA PRO A 307 11.42 2.63 3.32
C PRO A 307 12.67 3.51 3.44
N ALA A 308 13.20 3.99 2.30
CA ALA A 308 14.33 4.90 2.27
C ALA A 308 14.02 6.25 2.93
N THR A 309 12.82 6.78 2.68
CA THR A 309 12.34 8.04 3.28
C THR A 309 12.22 7.93 4.79
N VAL A 310 11.62 6.87 5.30
CA VAL A 310 11.42 6.63 6.74
C VAL A 310 12.76 6.51 7.46
N LEU A 311 13.72 5.77 6.91
CA LEU A 311 15.07 5.68 7.46
C LEU A 311 15.77 7.05 7.48
N SER A 312 15.71 7.80 6.37
CA SER A 312 16.29 9.15 6.29
C SER A 312 15.70 10.10 7.33
N LEU A 313 14.36 10.09 7.50
CA LEU A 313 13.66 10.89 8.49
C LEU A 313 14.04 10.52 9.93
N GLY A 314 14.33 9.24 10.16
CA GLY A 314 14.84 8.74 11.44
C GLY A 314 16.32 9.02 11.70
N GLY A 315 17.02 9.62 10.73
CA GLY A 315 18.48 9.80 10.79
C GLY A 315 19.25 8.48 10.75
N VAL A 316 18.67 7.49 10.06
CA VAL A 316 19.23 6.14 9.85
C VAL A 316 19.79 6.05 8.44
N GLU A 317 20.97 5.44 8.28
CA GLU A 317 21.59 5.25 6.98
C GLU A 317 20.73 4.35 6.08
N ILE A 318 20.54 4.76 4.83
CA ILE A 318 19.79 4.01 3.83
C ILE A 318 20.69 2.92 3.25
N PRO A 319 20.33 1.63 3.34
CA PRO A 319 21.12 0.56 2.73
C PRO A 319 21.24 0.72 1.22
N GLN A 320 22.45 0.53 0.68
CA GLN A 320 22.73 0.67 -0.77
C GLN A 320 21.89 -0.27 -1.66
N TYR A 321 21.41 -1.38 -1.11
CA TYR A 321 20.60 -2.34 -1.84
C TYR A 321 19.11 -1.97 -1.92
N PHE A 322 18.64 -0.93 -1.21
CA PHE A 322 17.27 -0.45 -1.35
C PHE A 322 17.00 0.03 -2.79
N ARG A 323 15.81 -0.22 -3.28
CA ARG A 323 15.39 0.10 -4.64
C ARG A 323 14.71 1.47 -4.76
N GLY A 324 14.26 2.00 -3.65
CA GLY A 324 13.65 3.33 -3.56
C GLY A 324 14.65 4.41 -3.20
N HIS A 325 14.23 5.66 -3.36
CA HIS A 325 14.97 6.87 -3.03
C HIS A 325 14.25 7.62 -1.91
N SER A 326 15.02 8.31 -1.05
CA SER A 326 14.41 9.15 -0.01
C SER A 326 13.70 10.36 -0.62
N LEU A 327 12.45 10.60 -0.21
CA LEU A 327 11.67 11.78 -0.62
C LEU A 327 12.15 13.08 0.06
N VAL A 328 13.04 12.98 1.06
CA VAL A 328 13.72 14.14 1.66
C VAL A 328 14.67 14.78 0.64
N GLU A 329 15.16 14.00 -0.31
CA GLU A 329 16.03 14.46 -1.40
C GLU A 329 15.19 14.88 -2.61
N ASP A 330 15.69 15.83 -3.39
CA ASP A 330 15.06 16.22 -4.68
C ASP A 330 15.43 15.21 -5.78
N SER A 331 15.15 13.93 -5.53
CA SER A 331 15.35 12.87 -6.51
C SER A 331 14.12 12.75 -7.40
N LYS A 332 14.33 12.63 -8.72
CA LYS A 332 13.28 12.43 -9.71
C LYS A 332 13.42 11.05 -10.34
N ARG A 333 12.29 10.46 -10.67
CA ARG A 333 12.21 9.22 -11.46
C ARG A 333 11.38 9.45 -12.72
N ASP A 334 11.69 8.76 -13.81
CA ASP A 334 10.94 8.85 -15.04
C ASP A 334 9.75 7.88 -15.07
N ASN A 335 9.77 6.87 -14.22
CA ASN A 335 8.72 5.87 -14.14
C ASN A 335 8.67 5.17 -12.77
N VAL A 336 7.51 4.58 -12.47
CA VAL A 336 7.34 3.61 -11.38
C VAL A 336 7.19 2.23 -12.00
N TYR A 337 8.05 1.29 -11.61
CA TYR A 337 7.98 -0.11 -12.00
C TYR A 337 7.03 -0.88 -11.06
N ILE A 338 6.17 -1.72 -11.67
CA ILE A 338 5.10 -2.43 -10.96
C ILE A 338 5.15 -3.91 -11.33
N GLU A 339 5.21 -4.76 -10.31
CA GLU A 339 5.07 -6.21 -10.43
C GLU A 339 3.62 -6.62 -10.14
N ILE A 340 3.08 -7.53 -10.93
CA ILE A 340 1.76 -8.14 -10.71
C ILE A 340 1.94 -9.62 -10.82
N SER A 341 1.86 -10.36 -9.72
CA SER A 341 2.33 -11.75 -9.65
C SER A 341 1.28 -12.75 -9.21
N GLU A 342 0.18 -12.29 -8.65
CA GLU A 342 -0.95 -13.09 -8.20
C GLU A 342 -2.13 -12.88 -9.14
N SER A 343 -2.90 -13.90 -9.45
CA SER A 343 -3.93 -13.98 -10.51
C SER A 343 -3.45 -13.75 -11.95
N GLN A 344 -2.34 -13.09 -12.15
CA GLN A 344 -1.62 -12.98 -13.42
C GLN A 344 -0.13 -12.79 -13.15
N CYS A 345 0.72 -13.10 -14.11
CA CYS A 345 2.13 -12.72 -14.08
C CYS A 345 2.36 -11.61 -15.09
N ALA A 346 2.35 -10.38 -14.59
CA ALA A 346 2.47 -9.18 -15.40
C ALA A 346 3.52 -8.21 -14.84
N ARG A 347 3.96 -7.29 -15.68
CA ARG A 347 4.86 -6.19 -15.33
C ARG A 347 4.34 -4.92 -15.97
N ALA A 348 4.52 -3.81 -15.30
CA ALA A 348 4.13 -2.52 -15.84
C ALA A 348 5.12 -1.42 -15.47
N ILE A 349 5.08 -0.34 -16.23
CA ILE A 349 5.63 0.96 -15.85
C ILE A 349 4.55 2.02 -15.93
N ARG A 350 4.54 2.91 -14.95
CA ARG A 350 3.73 4.11 -14.89
C ARG A 350 4.67 5.32 -15.00
N THR A 351 4.65 6.00 -16.14
CA THR A 351 5.32 7.28 -16.34
C THR A 351 4.35 8.43 -16.02
N GLU A 352 4.79 9.66 -16.05
CA GLU A 352 3.89 10.80 -15.87
C GLU A 352 2.69 10.74 -16.84
N ARG A 353 2.92 10.38 -18.11
CA ARG A 353 1.88 10.35 -19.15
C ARG A 353 1.33 8.96 -19.44
N TYR A 354 2.15 7.91 -19.43
CA TYR A 354 1.75 6.60 -19.94
C TYR A 354 1.72 5.52 -18.87
N THR A 355 0.77 4.59 -19.03
CA THR A 355 0.80 3.28 -18.37
C THR A 355 1.02 2.23 -19.45
N TYR A 356 2.11 1.44 -19.31
CA TYR A 356 2.40 0.34 -20.22
C TYR A 356 2.60 -0.96 -19.46
N SER A 357 1.93 -2.02 -19.91
CA SER A 357 1.96 -3.32 -19.24
C SER A 357 2.16 -4.46 -20.22
N VAL A 358 2.86 -5.49 -19.71
CA VAL A 358 3.04 -6.79 -20.35
C VAL A 358 2.56 -7.90 -19.43
N SER A 359 2.03 -8.99 -19.97
CA SER A 359 1.53 -10.13 -19.20
C SER A 359 1.97 -11.44 -19.84
N ALA A 360 2.33 -12.43 -19.02
CA ALA A 360 2.52 -13.80 -19.49
C ALA A 360 1.16 -14.44 -19.82
N LEU A 361 1.16 -15.32 -20.82
CA LEU A 361 0.02 -16.20 -21.02
C LEU A 361 -0.08 -17.15 -19.83
N THR A 362 -1.13 -17.02 -19.06
CA THR A 362 -1.48 -18.00 -18.03
C THR A 362 -2.56 -18.90 -18.61
N PRO A 363 -2.27 -20.19 -18.85
CA PRO A 363 -3.28 -21.12 -19.37
C PRO A 363 -4.42 -21.36 -18.39
N ILE A 364 -4.24 -21.00 -17.12
CA ILE A 364 -5.22 -21.16 -16.03
C ILE A 364 -5.18 -19.89 -15.19
N SER A 365 -6.31 -19.20 -15.09
CA SER A 365 -6.48 -18.08 -14.15
C SER A 365 -6.20 -18.54 -12.72
N GLY A 366 -5.46 -17.75 -11.95
CA GLY A 366 -5.20 -18.02 -10.53
C GLY A 366 -3.86 -18.66 -10.19
N ILE A 367 -2.97 -18.92 -11.18
CA ILE A 367 -1.62 -19.39 -10.87
C ILE A 367 -0.70 -18.19 -10.65
N ALA A 368 -0.37 -17.93 -9.39
CA ALA A 368 0.64 -16.96 -9.02
C ALA A 368 2.03 -17.39 -9.50
N ARG A 369 2.78 -16.47 -10.12
CA ARG A 369 4.15 -16.71 -10.59
C ARG A 369 5.05 -15.52 -10.28
N LYS A 370 6.24 -15.83 -9.80
CA LYS A 370 7.27 -14.83 -9.54
C LYS A 370 7.69 -14.10 -10.82
N SER A 371 7.88 -14.82 -11.92
CA SER A 371 8.32 -14.31 -13.23
C SER A 371 7.93 -15.24 -14.35
N ALA A 372 8.12 -14.82 -15.60
CA ALA A 372 7.89 -15.61 -16.79
C ALA A 372 9.02 -15.44 -17.82
N LYS A 373 9.26 -16.44 -18.66
CA LYS A 373 10.24 -16.36 -19.76
C LYS A 373 9.70 -15.61 -20.98
N VAL A 374 8.38 -15.52 -21.13
CA VAL A 374 7.72 -14.85 -22.24
C VAL A 374 6.56 -14.02 -21.73
N TYR A 375 6.60 -12.76 -22.04
CA TYR A 375 5.53 -11.79 -21.81
C TYR A 375 4.99 -11.31 -23.14
N PHE A 376 3.74 -10.90 -23.16
CA PHE A 376 3.08 -10.25 -24.30
C PHE A 376 2.66 -8.85 -23.91
N GLU A 377 2.79 -7.89 -24.81
CA GLU A 377 2.21 -6.55 -24.62
C GLU A 377 0.72 -6.70 -24.34
N ASN A 378 0.23 -6.04 -23.30
CA ASN A 378 -1.13 -6.21 -22.79
C ASN A 378 -1.92 -4.91 -22.77
N TYR A 379 -1.37 -3.87 -22.12
CA TYR A 379 -2.02 -2.56 -22.03
C TYR A 379 -1.07 -1.44 -22.40
N LEU A 380 -1.62 -0.41 -23.03
CA LEU A 380 -1.02 0.91 -23.19
C LEU A 380 -2.13 1.95 -23.06
N TYR A 381 -1.94 2.88 -22.13
CA TYR A 381 -2.83 4.02 -21.92
C TYR A 381 -2.04 5.32 -22.01
N ASP A 382 -2.64 6.36 -22.62
CA ASP A 382 -2.19 7.75 -22.60
C ASP A 382 -3.02 8.49 -21.54
N ASN A 383 -2.50 8.56 -20.32
CA ASN A 383 -3.24 9.06 -19.16
C ASN A 383 -3.53 10.57 -19.22
N GLU A 384 -2.87 11.30 -20.11
CA GLU A 384 -3.20 12.71 -20.39
C GLU A 384 -4.49 12.84 -21.19
N ASN A 385 -4.67 11.98 -22.20
CA ASN A 385 -5.84 11.99 -23.09
C ASN A 385 -6.94 11.01 -22.64
N ASP A 386 -6.61 10.03 -21.81
CA ASP A 386 -7.51 9.01 -21.24
C ASP A 386 -7.18 8.76 -19.76
N PRO A 387 -7.45 9.72 -18.87
CA PRO A 387 -7.11 9.61 -17.45
C PRO A 387 -7.84 8.47 -16.74
N TYR A 388 -8.89 7.95 -17.33
CA TYR A 388 -9.68 6.84 -16.79
C TYR A 388 -9.32 5.47 -17.38
N GLN A 389 -8.31 5.43 -18.26
CA GLN A 389 -7.76 4.19 -18.83
C GLN A 389 -8.83 3.28 -19.45
N ARG A 390 -9.68 3.88 -20.29
CA ARG A 390 -10.78 3.22 -20.99
C ARG A 390 -10.38 2.68 -22.37
N ASN A 391 -9.40 3.31 -23.00
CA ASN A 391 -9.00 3.04 -24.39
C ASN A 391 -7.61 2.38 -24.43
N ASN A 392 -7.56 1.06 -24.52
CA ASN A 392 -6.29 0.35 -24.65
C ASN A 392 -5.65 0.54 -26.03
N LEU A 393 -4.56 1.29 -26.07
CA LEU A 393 -3.83 1.69 -27.28
C LEU A 393 -2.74 0.68 -27.70
N VAL A 394 -2.59 -0.44 -27.00
CA VAL A 394 -1.49 -1.40 -27.22
C VAL A 394 -1.43 -1.95 -28.65
N LYS A 395 -2.56 -1.99 -29.37
CA LYS A 395 -2.65 -2.42 -30.78
C LYS A 395 -2.73 -1.25 -31.77
N ASN A 396 -2.76 -0.02 -31.29
CA ASN A 396 -2.84 1.15 -32.17
C ASN A 396 -1.48 1.42 -32.80
N ILE A 397 -1.43 1.41 -34.13
CA ILE A 397 -0.20 1.59 -34.92
C ILE A 397 0.42 2.98 -34.74
N GLN A 398 -0.39 4.00 -34.46
CA GLN A 398 0.08 5.36 -34.23
C GLN A 398 0.93 5.50 -32.97
N TYR A 399 0.77 4.58 -32.01
CA TYR A 399 1.53 4.52 -30.77
C TYR A 399 2.72 3.52 -30.83
N LYS A 400 3.12 3.08 -32.03
CA LYS A 400 4.22 2.11 -32.18
C LYS A 400 5.51 2.59 -31.53
N ASP A 401 5.93 3.81 -31.79
CA ASP A 401 7.20 4.36 -31.29
C ASP A 401 7.17 4.59 -29.78
N VAL A 402 6.04 5.08 -29.25
CA VAL A 402 5.78 5.19 -27.80
C VAL A 402 5.87 3.82 -27.13
N ARG A 403 5.22 2.82 -27.70
CA ARG A 403 5.25 1.44 -27.18
C ARG A 403 6.66 0.85 -27.19
N GLU A 404 7.45 1.08 -28.23
CA GLU A 404 8.83 0.61 -28.29
C GLU A 404 9.73 1.31 -27.25
N MET A 405 9.54 2.61 -27.04
CA MET A 405 10.23 3.36 -26.00
C MET A 405 9.90 2.79 -24.60
N LEU A 406 8.61 2.67 -24.28
CA LEU A 406 8.15 2.15 -22.99
C LEU A 406 8.58 0.69 -22.74
N ARG A 407 8.60 -0.14 -23.80
CA ARG A 407 9.10 -1.51 -23.72
C ARG A 407 10.58 -1.57 -23.34
N LYS A 408 11.41 -0.69 -23.88
CA LYS A 408 12.84 -0.60 -23.53
C LYS A 408 13.03 -0.21 -22.07
N GLU A 409 12.27 0.79 -21.60
CA GLU A 409 12.31 1.20 -20.20
C GLU A 409 11.82 0.09 -19.28
N LEU A 410 10.71 -0.58 -19.61
CA LEU A 410 10.23 -1.71 -18.81
C LEU A 410 11.27 -2.84 -18.72
N ILE A 411 11.93 -3.20 -19.82
CA ILE A 411 13.00 -4.21 -19.83
C ILE A 411 14.15 -3.80 -18.90
N LYS A 412 14.52 -2.53 -18.87
CA LYS A 412 15.56 -2.00 -17.99
C LYS A 412 15.18 -2.17 -16.51
N GLU A 413 13.93 -1.79 -16.15
CA GLU A 413 13.45 -1.92 -14.77
C GLU A 413 13.28 -3.41 -14.35
N MET A 414 12.76 -4.28 -15.22
CA MET A 414 12.69 -5.73 -14.97
C MET A 414 14.07 -6.33 -14.68
N LYS A 415 15.09 -5.92 -15.43
CA LYS A 415 16.49 -6.37 -15.20
C LYS A 415 17.05 -5.85 -13.88
N LYS A 416 16.76 -4.60 -13.50
CA LYS A 416 17.13 -4.04 -12.19
C LYS A 416 16.49 -4.78 -11.03
N ALA A 417 15.22 -5.22 -11.20
CA ALA A 417 14.51 -6.06 -10.25
C ALA A 417 14.96 -7.55 -10.28
N GLY A 418 16.02 -7.86 -10.99
CA GLY A 418 16.65 -9.19 -11.01
C GLY A 418 16.02 -10.20 -11.98
N GLU A 419 15.10 -9.80 -12.86
CA GLU A 419 14.58 -10.71 -13.87
C GLU A 419 15.62 -11.01 -14.98
N LYS A 420 15.73 -12.28 -15.37
CA LYS A 420 16.68 -12.77 -16.36
C LYS A 420 15.97 -13.65 -17.40
N ASP A 421 16.59 -13.78 -18.58
CA ASP A 421 16.20 -14.73 -19.63
C ASP A 421 14.73 -14.61 -20.03
N PHE A 422 14.21 -13.40 -20.16
CA PHE A 422 12.86 -13.13 -20.62
C PHE A 422 12.84 -12.39 -21.96
N ARG A 423 11.70 -12.46 -22.64
CA ARG A 423 11.41 -11.68 -23.85
C ARG A 423 9.98 -11.15 -23.83
N ILE A 424 9.81 -9.96 -24.40
CA ILE A 424 8.49 -9.33 -24.59
C ILE A 424 8.13 -9.43 -26.07
N LEU A 425 6.99 -10.04 -26.37
CA LEU A 425 6.43 -10.21 -27.69
C LEU A 425 5.27 -9.21 -27.90
N PRO A 426 4.95 -8.86 -29.16
CA PRO A 426 3.80 -8.02 -29.47
C PRO A 426 2.48 -8.59 -28.93
N ALA A 427 1.50 -7.69 -28.75
CA ALA A 427 0.16 -8.05 -28.30
C ALA A 427 -0.49 -9.10 -29.22
N ILE A 428 -1.07 -10.13 -28.63
CA ILE A 428 -1.73 -11.19 -29.38
C ILE A 428 -2.93 -10.64 -30.13
N LYS A 429 -3.03 -10.93 -31.42
CA LYS A 429 -4.25 -10.67 -32.17
C LYS A 429 -5.35 -11.56 -31.61
N SER A 430 -6.39 -10.97 -30.99
CA SER A 430 -7.56 -11.75 -30.63
C SER A 430 -8.14 -12.31 -31.92
N LYS A 431 -8.20 -13.63 -32.05
CA LYS A 431 -9.17 -14.22 -33.00
C LYS A 431 -10.54 -13.75 -32.50
N ARG A 432 -11.27 -12.98 -33.31
CA ARG A 432 -12.70 -12.80 -33.07
C ARG A 432 -13.30 -14.20 -33.10
N ILE A 433 -13.75 -14.68 -31.94
CA ILE A 433 -14.66 -15.80 -31.84
C ILE A 433 -16.07 -15.24 -32.01
#